data_53f30dc826bf0a73e22aba9728298226
#
_entry.id   53f30dc826bf0a73e22aba9728298226
#
_cell.length_a   1.000
_cell.length_b   1.000
_cell.length_c   1.000
_cell.angle_alpha   90.00
_cell.angle_beta   90.00
_cell.angle_gamma   90.00
#
_symmetry.space_group_name_H-M   'P 1'
#
loop_
_entity.id
_entity.type
_entity.pdbx_description
1 polymer ?
#
loop_
_entity_poly.entity_id
_entity_poly.type
_entity_poly.pdbx_seq_one_letter_code
_entity_poly.pdbx_strand_id
1 'polypeptide(L)'
;MIHSLRARLQKLYFRTGVIILLCCIPFYILSFAQMLLPLSVGTKGVLWDVFFGLAKAVQYTGVAVLGVEGYRRVKDYIRGKKTKTGKMDGIKLVIFDFDGTLGDSQRLITDTMLATIERLKLPRRSREECARTIGLPLAECFSSIIPMTEEQAEECAEVYSEIFNVKNVPGAVPPFPGVSETIKALTAKNIHVSIASNRSHHSLHTLVKDMKLNEHITFLVGADDVVRRKPDTEPIEKTLEHFQVAPHETLVVGDTEFDIIMGRRAGTHTCGVSYGNGTREELEKAGAERIIDSLE
;
A
#
# COMPACT_ATOMS: atom_id res chain seq x y z
N MET A 1 2.05 -21.82 -8.13
CA MET A 1 0.91 -22.70 -7.78
C MET A 1 0.37 -22.46 -6.37
N ILE A 2 1.19 -22.23 -5.35
CA ILE A 2 0.75 -21.99 -3.95
C ILE A 2 0.03 -20.63 -3.79
N HIS A 3 0.47 -19.57 -4.46
CA HIS A 3 -0.15 -18.23 -4.39
C HIS A 3 -1.56 -18.20 -5.00
N SER A 4 -1.79 -18.91 -6.10
CA SER A 4 -3.14 -18.99 -6.72
C SER A 4 -4.12 -19.76 -5.83
N LEU A 5 -3.62 -20.75 -5.08
CA LEU A 5 -4.42 -21.50 -4.13
C LEU A 5 -4.80 -20.64 -2.91
N ARG A 6 -3.86 -19.85 -2.35
CA ARG A 6 -4.13 -18.91 -1.26
C ARG A 6 -5.16 -17.85 -1.65
N ALA A 7 -5.04 -17.26 -2.82
CA ALA A 7 -6.00 -16.26 -3.31
C ALA A 7 -7.40 -16.86 -3.51
N ARG A 8 -7.49 -18.09 -4.05
CA ARG A 8 -8.77 -18.82 -4.16
C ARG A 8 -9.35 -19.16 -2.80
N LEU A 9 -8.53 -19.59 -1.84
CA LEU A 9 -8.95 -19.86 -0.47
C LEU A 9 -9.42 -18.59 0.23
N GLN A 10 -8.71 -17.46 0.14
CA GLN A 10 -9.15 -16.19 0.71
C GLN A 10 -10.49 -15.71 0.12
N LYS A 11 -10.68 -15.86 -1.19
CA LYS A 11 -11.95 -15.53 -1.85
C LYS A 11 -13.09 -16.46 -1.42
N LEU A 12 -12.77 -17.74 -1.19
CA LEU A 12 -13.72 -18.72 -0.67
C LEU A 12 -14.09 -18.41 0.78
N TYR A 13 -13.10 -18.12 1.64
CA TYR A 13 -13.33 -17.72 3.04
C TYR A 13 -14.15 -16.44 3.15
N PHE A 14 -13.88 -15.45 2.32
CA PHE A 14 -14.66 -14.20 2.30
C PHE A 14 -16.12 -14.47 1.92
N ARG A 15 -16.38 -15.20 0.83
CA ARG A 15 -17.75 -15.57 0.41
C ARG A 15 -18.47 -16.38 1.47
N THR A 16 -17.79 -17.37 2.03
CA THR A 16 -18.35 -18.22 3.11
C THR A 16 -18.68 -17.39 4.34
N GLY A 17 -17.79 -16.50 4.78
CA GLY A 17 -18.02 -15.62 5.92
C GLY A 17 -19.21 -14.66 5.70
N VAL A 18 -19.36 -14.11 4.49
CA VAL A 18 -20.53 -13.27 4.14
C VAL A 18 -21.81 -14.08 4.16
N ILE A 19 -21.83 -15.28 3.60
CA ILE A 19 -23.01 -16.16 3.62
C ILE A 19 -23.41 -16.51 5.06
N ILE A 20 -22.45 -16.91 5.88
CA ILE A 20 -22.69 -17.19 7.30
C ILE A 20 -23.28 -15.95 8.00
N LEU A 21 -22.69 -14.77 7.75
CA LEU A 21 -23.18 -13.52 8.33
C LEU A 21 -24.64 -13.22 7.91
N LEU A 22 -24.99 -13.46 6.65
CA LEU A 22 -26.37 -13.29 6.16
C LEU A 22 -27.34 -14.31 6.76
N CYS A 23 -26.87 -15.53 7.10
CA CYS A 23 -27.68 -16.57 7.73
C CYS A 23 -28.17 -16.19 9.16
N CYS A 24 -27.60 -15.16 9.81
CA CYS A 24 -28.12 -14.70 11.10
C CYS A 24 -29.45 -13.95 10.95
N ILE A 25 -29.76 -13.37 9.77
CA ILE A 25 -30.96 -12.54 9.54
C ILE A 25 -32.27 -13.31 9.76
N PRO A 26 -32.47 -14.52 9.19
CA PRO A 26 -33.67 -15.31 9.45
C PRO A 26 -33.91 -15.59 10.95
N PHE A 27 -32.86 -15.88 11.71
CA PHE A 27 -32.97 -16.13 13.16
C PHE A 27 -33.38 -14.86 13.92
N TYR A 28 -32.87 -13.68 13.53
CA TYR A 28 -33.35 -12.43 14.11
C TYR A 28 -34.80 -12.17 13.75
N ILE A 29 -35.22 -12.40 12.51
CA ILE A 29 -36.63 -12.24 12.09
C ILE A 29 -37.51 -13.20 12.93
N LEU A 30 -37.16 -14.47 13.07
CA LEU A 30 -37.88 -15.44 13.85
C LEU A 30 -37.98 -15.08 15.34
N SER A 31 -36.93 -14.49 15.93
CA SER A 31 -36.92 -14.08 17.34
C SER A 31 -37.98 -13.00 17.64
N PHE A 32 -38.30 -12.16 16.66
CA PHE A 32 -39.37 -11.14 16.80
C PHE A 32 -40.73 -11.62 16.25
N ALA A 33 -40.76 -12.33 15.13
CA ALA A 33 -41.99 -12.79 14.51
C ALA A 33 -42.83 -13.72 15.42
N GLN A 34 -42.15 -14.54 16.22
CA GLN A 34 -42.82 -15.43 17.18
C GLN A 34 -43.60 -14.66 18.26
N MET A 35 -43.30 -13.38 18.50
CA MET A 35 -44.07 -12.53 19.42
C MET A 35 -45.53 -12.29 18.96
N LEU A 36 -45.80 -12.40 17.66
CA LEU A 36 -47.12 -12.24 17.05
C LEU A 36 -48.01 -13.51 17.16
N LEU A 37 -47.41 -14.65 17.53
CA LEU A 37 -48.13 -15.90 17.64
C LEU A 37 -48.95 -15.95 18.97
N PRO A 38 -50.10 -16.64 19.00
CA PRO A 38 -50.91 -16.81 20.20
C PRO A 38 -50.33 -17.86 21.18
N LEU A 39 -49.10 -17.58 21.66
CA LEU A 39 -48.39 -18.46 22.59
C LEU A 39 -48.32 -17.87 24.00
N SER A 40 -48.11 -18.70 25.00
CA SER A 40 -47.93 -18.25 26.38
C SER A 40 -46.69 -17.37 26.53
N VAL A 41 -46.69 -16.46 27.49
CA VAL A 41 -45.56 -15.56 27.78
C VAL A 41 -44.25 -16.34 28.05
N GLY A 42 -44.33 -17.42 28.79
CA GLY A 42 -43.19 -18.27 29.10
C GLY A 42 -42.59 -18.93 27.84
N THR A 43 -43.45 -19.46 26.95
CA THR A 43 -43.04 -20.06 25.68
C THR A 43 -42.40 -19.01 24.76
N LYS A 44 -42.95 -17.79 24.68
CA LYS A 44 -42.36 -16.71 23.91
C LYS A 44 -40.96 -16.30 24.40
N GLY A 45 -40.76 -16.25 25.71
CA GLY A 45 -39.46 -15.97 26.32
C GLY A 45 -38.41 -17.00 25.91
N VAL A 46 -38.72 -18.28 26.08
CA VAL A 46 -37.82 -19.40 25.71
C VAL A 46 -37.47 -19.37 24.21
N LEU A 47 -38.48 -19.19 23.36
CA LEU A 47 -38.26 -19.13 21.91
C LEU A 47 -37.42 -17.89 21.50
N TRP A 48 -37.61 -16.75 22.17
CA TRP A 48 -36.81 -15.57 21.93
C TRP A 48 -35.35 -15.82 22.29
N ASP A 49 -35.05 -16.38 23.48
CA ASP A 49 -33.70 -16.69 23.93
C ASP A 49 -33.00 -17.65 22.96
N VAL A 50 -33.70 -18.69 22.50
CA VAL A 50 -33.15 -19.67 21.55
C VAL A 50 -32.84 -19.06 20.22
N PHE A 51 -33.78 -18.36 19.58
CA PHE A 51 -33.56 -17.78 18.25
C PHE A 51 -32.57 -16.62 18.28
N PHE A 52 -32.61 -15.78 19.31
CA PHE A 52 -31.68 -14.68 19.47
C PHE A 52 -30.24 -15.19 19.78
N GLY A 53 -30.14 -16.22 20.61
CA GLY A 53 -28.86 -16.89 20.91
C GLY A 53 -28.24 -17.52 19.66
N LEU A 54 -29.04 -18.22 18.83
CA LEU A 54 -28.60 -18.78 17.55
C LEU A 54 -28.16 -17.67 16.58
N ALA A 55 -28.91 -16.59 16.46
CA ALA A 55 -28.56 -15.44 15.62
C ALA A 55 -27.20 -14.88 16.02
N LYS A 56 -26.94 -14.72 17.33
CA LYS A 56 -25.65 -14.24 17.86
C LYS A 56 -24.51 -15.21 17.58
N ALA A 57 -24.70 -16.50 17.78
CA ALA A 57 -23.71 -17.52 17.51
C ALA A 57 -23.28 -17.53 16.03
N VAL A 58 -24.25 -17.51 15.11
CA VAL A 58 -24.02 -17.43 13.66
C VAL A 58 -23.32 -16.11 13.29
N GLN A 59 -23.73 -14.98 13.88
CA GLN A 59 -23.10 -13.68 13.66
C GLN A 59 -21.63 -13.68 14.06
N TYR A 60 -21.29 -14.15 15.25
CA TYR A 60 -19.89 -14.21 15.73
C TYR A 60 -19.05 -15.15 14.88
N THR A 61 -19.62 -16.32 14.48
CA THR A 61 -18.93 -17.24 13.57
C THR A 61 -18.62 -16.56 12.22
N GLY A 62 -19.59 -15.85 11.64
CA GLY A 62 -19.40 -15.11 10.39
C GLY A 62 -18.31 -14.04 10.51
N VAL A 63 -18.29 -13.28 11.61
CA VAL A 63 -17.25 -12.29 11.88
C VAL A 63 -15.88 -12.95 12.06
N ALA A 64 -15.78 -14.06 12.75
CA ALA A 64 -14.52 -14.79 12.93
C ALA A 64 -13.96 -15.32 11.61
N VAL A 65 -14.82 -15.85 10.73
CA VAL A 65 -14.43 -16.34 9.40
C VAL A 65 -14.02 -15.20 8.48
N LEU A 66 -14.71 -14.05 8.52
CA LEU A 66 -14.38 -12.87 7.73
C LEU A 66 -13.08 -12.19 8.18
N GLY A 67 -12.73 -12.31 9.45
CA GLY A 67 -11.72 -11.49 10.09
C GLY A 67 -12.15 -10.02 10.20
N VAL A 68 -11.34 -9.22 10.90
CA VAL A 68 -11.63 -7.79 11.16
C VAL A 68 -11.78 -6.99 9.86
N GLU A 69 -10.92 -7.25 8.89
CA GLU A 69 -10.90 -6.54 7.61
C GLU A 69 -12.13 -6.89 6.74
N GLY A 70 -12.47 -8.17 6.64
CA GLY A 70 -13.66 -8.60 5.90
C GLY A 70 -14.95 -8.07 6.50
N TYR A 71 -15.06 -8.06 7.83
CA TYR A 71 -16.22 -7.48 8.52
C TYR A 71 -16.35 -5.96 8.28
N ARG A 72 -15.24 -5.22 8.29
CA ARG A 72 -15.21 -3.78 7.99
C ARG A 72 -15.71 -3.51 6.58
N ARG A 73 -15.28 -4.27 5.56
CA ARG A 73 -15.74 -4.16 4.16
C ARG A 73 -17.25 -4.42 4.01
N VAL A 74 -17.77 -5.46 4.67
CA VAL A 74 -19.21 -5.76 4.65
C VAL A 74 -19.99 -4.64 5.33
N LYS A 75 -19.54 -4.14 6.47
CA LYS A 75 -20.17 -3.03 7.20
C LYS A 75 -20.23 -1.75 6.35
N ASP A 76 -19.16 -1.43 5.64
CA ASP A 76 -19.09 -0.26 4.77
C ASP A 76 -20.01 -0.41 3.53
N TYR A 77 -20.10 -1.62 2.97
CA TYR A 77 -21.04 -1.95 1.89
C TYR A 77 -22.51 -1.81 2.33
N ILE A 78 -22.89 -2.35 3.50
CA ILE A 78 -24.28 -2.29 4.03
C ILE A 78 -24.66 -0.85 4.41
N ARG A 79 -23.72 -0.03 4.91
CA ARG A 79 -23.96 1.37 5.26
C ARG A 79 -24.15 2.28 4.05
N GLY A 80 -24.21 1.73 2.84
CA GLY A 80 -24.34 2.52 1.62
C GLY A 80 -23.17 3.48 1.43
N LYS A 81 -22.08 3.29 2.17
CA LYS A 81 -20.80 3.81 1.77
C LYS A 81 -20.39 3.01 0.52
N LYS A 82 -21.08 3.29 -0.64
CA LYS A 82 -20.35 3.20 -1.90
C LYS A 82 -19.00 3.81 -1.56
N THR A 83 -17.91 3.08 -1.80
CA THR A 83 -16.67 3.72 -2.15
C THR A 83 -17.12 4.73 -3.20
N LYS A 84 -17.43 5.94 -2.75
CA LYS A 84 -17.50 7.06 -3.64
C LYS A 84 -16.16 6.98 -4.30
N THR A 85 -16.11 6.79 -5.61
CA THR A 85 -15.10 7.43 -6.43
C THR A 85 -15.22 8.89 -6.02
N GLY A 86 -14.62 9.19 -4.86
CA GLY A 86 -14.74 10.47 -4.22
C GLY A 86 -14.09 11.40 -5.21
N LYS A 87 -14.79 12.42 -5.63
CA LYS A 87 -14.11 13.63 -6.05
C LYS A 87 -13.02 13.82 -5.00
N MET A 88 -11.75 13.78 -5.43
CA MET A 88 -10.61 14.13 -4.58
C MET A 88 -10.64 15.67 -4.41
N ASP A 89 -11.80 16.18 -3.96
CA ASP A 89 -12.00 17.60 -3.68
C ASP A 89 -11.38 17.87 -2.32
N GLY A 90 -10.48 18.83 -2.27
CA GLY A 90 -9.87 19.26 -1.03
C GLY A 90 -8.51 18.64 -0.72
N ILE A 91 -7.84 18.00 -1.67
CA ILE A 91 -6.45 17.54 -1.49
C ILE A 91 -5.54 18.76 -1.29
N LYS A 92 -4.80 18.74 -0.18
CA LYS A 92 -3.84 19.77 0.23
C LYS A 92 -2.39 19.30 0.19
N LEU A 93 -2.18 17.98 0.19
CA LEU A 93 -0.87 17.34 0.21
C LEU A 93 -0.86 16.14 -0.74
N VAL A 94 0.18 16.03 -1.56
CA VAL A 94 0.49 14.84 -2.36
C VAL A 94 1.84 14.29 -1.92
N ILE A 95 1.88 13.03 -1.52
CA ILE A 95 3.08 12.31 -1.14
C ILE A 95 3.39 11.31 -2.26
N PHE A 96 4.49 11.51 -2.95
CA PHE A 96 4.93 10.61 -4.00
C PHE A 96 5.94 9.58 -3.48
N ASP A 97 5.91 8.38 -4.02
CA ASP A 97 7.12 7.56 -4.07
C ASP A 97 8.12 8.15 -5.08
N PHE A 98 9.37 7.66 -5.07
CA PHE A 98 10.40 8.15 -5.97
C PHE A 98 10.74 7.14 -7.09
N ASP A 99 11.17 5.92 -6.73
CA ASP A 99 11.71 4.93 -7.67
C ASP A 99 10.59 4.21 -8.43
N GLY A 100 10.43 4.47 -9.72
CA GLY A 100 9.32 3.95 -10.53
C GLY A 100 8.08 4.86 -10.53
N THR A 101 8.09 5.94 -9.75
CA THR A 101 7.00 6.92 -9.69
C THR A 101 7.41 8.28 -10.22
N LEU A 102 8.41 8.91 -9.64
CA LEU A 102 8.97 10.19 -10.13
C LEU A 102 10.20 9.97 -10.99
N GLY A 103 11.09 9.07 -10.60
CA GLY A 103 12.36 8.79 -11.27
C GLY A 103 12.36 7.43 -11.97
N ASP A 104 12.74 7.42 -13.26
CA ASP A 104 13.03 6.19 -14.00
C ASP A 104 14.41 5.66 -13.60
N SER A 105 14.45 5.03 -12.44
CA SER A 105 15.68 4.53 -11.79
C SER A 105 15.91 3.03 -12.00
N GLN A 106 14.98 2.31 -12.61
CA GLN A 106 15.00 0.84 -12.71
C GLN A 106 16.32 0.34 -13.32
N ARG A 107 16.78 0.98 -14.40
CA ARG A 107 18.03 0.59 -15.07
C ARG A 107 19.23 0.77 -14.16
N LEU A 108 19.38 1.94 -13.52
CA LEU A 108 20.51 2.23 -12.63
C LEU A 108 20.52 1.28 -11.42
N ILE A 109 19.36 1.03 -10.81
CA ILE A 109 19.21 0.12 -9.67
C ILE A 109 19.62 -1.31 -10.07
N THR A 110 19.04 -1.83 -11.15
CA THR A 110 19.33 -3.21 -11.59
C THR A 110 20.78 -3.39 -12.05
N ASP A 111 21.37 -2.41 -12.76
CA ASP A 111 22.80 -2.42 -13.14
C ASP A 111 23.70 -2.38 -11.91
N THR A 112 23.31 -1.70 -10.86
CA THR A 112 24.07 -1.64 -9.61
C THR A 112 23.93 -2.93 -8.82
N MET A 113 22.73 -3.52 -8.73
CA MET A 113 22.52 -4.82 -8.08
C MET A 113 23.35 -5.93 -8.76
N LEU A 114 23.33 -5.99 -10.09
CA LEU A 114 24.11 -6.99 -10.84
C LEU A 114 25.61 -6.80 -10.61
N ALA A 115 26.12 -5.57 -10.58
CA ALA A 115 27.51 -5.27 -10.28
C ALA A 115 27.90 -5.65 -8.83
N THR A 116 26.98 -5.46 -7.87
CA THR A 116 27.15 -5.90 -6.48
C THR A 116 27.26 -7.42 -6.38
N ILE A 117 26.34 -8.13 -7.03
CA ILE A 117 26.31 -9.60 -7.10
C ILE A 117 27.62 -10.14 -7.69
N GLU A 118 28.15 -9.51 -8.76
CA GLU A 118 29.41 -9.88 -9.40
C GLU A 118 30.63 -9.61 -8.48
N ARG A 119 30.66 -8.41 -7.86
CA ARG A 119 31.76 -8.00 -6.95
C ARG A 119 31.88 -8.92 -5.73
N LEU A 120 30.76 -9.34 -5.17
CA LEU A 120 30.68 -10.25 -4.02
C LEU A 120 30.70 -11.73 -4.42
N LYS A 121 30.80 -12.04 -5.71
CA LYS A 121 30.80 -13.42 -6.26
C LYS A 121 29.60 -14.25 -5.82
N LEU A 122 28.45 -13.60 -5.68
CA LEU A 122 27.20 -14.24 -5.32
C LEU A 122 26.59 -15.00 -6.51
N PRO A 123 25.62 -15.92 -6.27
CA PRO A 123 24.89 -16.59 -7.35
C PRO A 123 24.25 -15.60 -8.32
N ARG A 124 24.53 -15.74 -9.61
CA ARG A 124 24.00 -14.84 -10.66
C ARG A 124 22.49 -14.76 -10.62
N ARG A 125 21.96 -13.58 -10.90
CA ARG A 125 20.53 -13.29 -11.05
C ARG A 125 20.29 -12.56 -12.36
N SER A 126 19.06 -12.67 -12.87
CA SER A 126 18.64 -11.90 -14.03
C SER A 126 18.28 -10.45 -13.65
N ARG A 127 18.25 -9.57 -14.64
CA ARG A 127 17.79 -8.20 -14.46
C ARG A 127 16.35 -8.15 -13.97
N GLU A 128 15.50 -9.04 -14.50
CA GLU A 128 14.09 -9.14 -14.15
C GLU A 128 13.89 -9.59 -12.69
N GLU A 129 14.73 -10.49 -12.18
CA GLU A 129 14.73 -10.86 -10.75
C GLU A 129 15.08 -9.66 -9.88
N CYS A 130 16.14 -8.91 -10.24
CA CYS A 130 16.51 -7.69 -9.53
C CYS A 130 15.41 -6.61 -9.60
N ALA A 131 14.82 -6.37 -10.76
CA ALA A 131 13.79 -5.36 -10.94
C ALA A 131 12.55 -5.60 -10.05
N ARG A 132 12.18 -6.86 -9.82
CA ARG A 132 11.03 -7.23 -8.95
C ARG A 132 11.22 -6.90 -7.47
N THR A 133 12.45 -6.59 -7.05
CA THR A 133 12.75 -6.24 -5.66
C THR A 133 12.72 -4.74 -5.40
N ILE A 134 12.61 -3.92 -6.46
CA ILE A 134 12.56 -2.47 -6.32
C ILE A 134 11.33 -2.08 -5.50
N GLY A 135 11.52 -1.23 -4.51
CA GLY A 135 10.50 -0.86 -3.53
C GLY A 135 10.70 -1.51 -2.16
N LEU A 136 11.44 -2.63 -2.07
CA LEU A 136 11.86 -3.21 -0.79
C LEU A 136 13.00 -2.40 -0.15
N PRO A 137 13.21 -2.54 1.17
CA PRO A 137 14.46 -2.11 1.81
C PRO A 137 15.68 -2.75 1.15
N LEU A 138 16.78 -2.00 1.02
CA LEU A 138 17.93 -2.39 0.18
C LEU A 138 18.53 -3.77 0.53
N ALA A 139 18.71 -4.07 1.82
CA ALA A 139 19.19 -5.39 2.25
C ALA A 139 18.20 -6.50 1.86
N GLU A 140 16.90 -6.24 1.98
CA GLU A 140 15.84 -7.18 1.60
C GLU A 140 15.77 -7.41 0.09
N CYS A 141 16.18 -6.44 -0.74
CA CYS A 141 16.29 -6.64 -2.19
C CYS A 141 17.20 -7.83 -2.53
N PHE A 142 18.32 -7.99 -1.83
CA PHE A 142 19.25 -9.09 -2.06
C PHE A 142 18.79 -10.40 -1.42
N SER A 143 18.37 -10.37 -0.15
CA SER A 143 17.94 -11.56 0.57
C SER A 143 16.65 -12.18 0.04
N SER A 144 15.81 -11.41 -0.66
CA SER A 144 14.59 -11.93 -1.31
C SER A 144 14.88 -12.78 -2.56
N ILE A 145 16.01 -12.57 -3.22
CA ILE A 145 16.39 -13.29 -4.46
C ILE A 145 17.57 -14.24 -4.27
N ILE A 146 18.39 -14.05 -3.25
CA ILE A 146 19.56 -14.89 -2.94
C ILE A 146 19.47 -15.32 -1.48
N PRO A 147 19.42 -16.63 -1.14
CA PRO A 147 19.51 -17.07 0.25
C PRO A 147 20.81 -16.60 0.90
N MET A 148 20.72 -15.83 1.98
CA MET A 148 21.85 -15.25 2.70
C MET A 148 21.49 -14.93 4.15
N THR A 149 22.49 -14.68 4.99
CA THR A 149 22.28 -14.18 6.36
C THR A 149 21.99 -12.68 6.36
N GLU A 150 21.52 -12.15 7.50
CA GLU A 150 21.28 -10.72 7.66
C GLU A 150 22.58 -9.91 7.46
N GLU A 151 23.71 -10.38 8.03
CA GLU A 151 25.00 -9.73 7.86
C GLU A 151 25.45 -9.68 6.38
N GLN A 152 25.20 -10.75 5.62
CA GLN A 152 25.49 -10.77 4.18
C GLN A 152 24.59 -9.82 3.40
N ALA A 153 23.32 -9.67 3.79
CA ALA A 153 22.40 -8.73 3.16
C ALA A 153 22.82 -7.27 3.42
N GLU A 154 23.28 -6.96 4.62
CA GLU A 154 23.83 -5.65 4.94
C GLU A 154 25.15 -5.38 4.18
N GLU A 155 26.06 -6.34 4.07
CA GLU A 155 27.26 -6.23 3.22
C GLU A 155 26.90 -5.92 1.76
N CYS A 156 25.87 -6.60 1.24
CA CYS A 156 25.35 -6.30 -0.10
C CYS A 156 24.85 -4.85 -0.21
N ALA A 157 24.14 -4.36 0.82
CA ALA A 157 23.64 -3.00 0.83
C ALA A 157 24.74 -1.94 0.89
N GLU A 158 25.81 -2.21 1.64
CA GLU A 158 27.01 -1.35 1.70
C GLU A 158 27.72 -1.29 0.34
N VAL A 159 28.05 -2.45 -0.24
CA VAL A 159 28.71 -2.54 -1.54
C VAL A 159 27.85 -1.94 -2.67
N TYR A 160 26.53 -2.16 -2.61
CA TYR A 160 25.59 -1.51 -3.54
C TYR A 160 25.68 0.00 -3.43
N SER A 161 25.68 0.54 -2.21
CA SER A 161 25.73 1.99 -1.98
C SER A 161 27.01 2.61 -2.52
N GLU A 162 28.16 1.95 -2.36
CA GLU A 162 29.44 2.39 -2.96
C GLU A 162 29.34 2.45 -4.49
N ILE A 163 28.87 1.37 -5.13
CA ILE A 163 28.76 1.28 -6.59
C ILE A 163 27.71 2.29 -7.11
N PHE A 164 26.58 2.41 -6.41
CA PHE A 164 25.53 3.35 -6.76
C PHE A 164 26.03 4.79 -6.77
N ASN A 165 26.75 5.20 -5.73
CA ASN A 165 27.31 6.57 -5.64
C ASN A 165 28.25 6.91 -6.80
N VAL A 166 28.99 5.94 -7.31
CA VAL A 166 29.86 6.13 -8.48
C VAL A 166 29.06 6.23 -9.78
N LYS A 167 27.98 5.43 -9.92
CA LYS A 167 27.17 5.37 -11.13
C LYS A 167 26.08 6.47 -11.19
N ASN A 168 25.71 7.01 -10.05
CA ASN A 168 24.66 8.04 -9.94
C ASN A 168 25.22 9.42 -10.30
N VAL A 169 25.53 9.59 -11.58
CA VAL A 169 25.93 10.87 -12.16
C VAL A 169 24.70 11.70 -12.56
N PRO A 170 24.83 13.03 -12.68
CA PRO A 170 23.71 13.87 -13.12
C PRO A 170 23.04 13.33 -14.39
N GLY A 171 21.72 13.16 -14.34
CA GLY A 171 20.93 12.60 -15.44
C GLY A 171 20.86 11.07 -15.51
N ALA A 172 21.52 10.35 -14.60
CA ALA A 172 21.44 8.87 -14.53
C ALA A 172 20.04 8.35 -14.18
N VAL A 173 19.23 9.17 -13.50
CA VAL A 173 17.84 8.91 -13.19
C VAL A 173 16.99 10.04 -13.78
N PRO A 174 16.49 9.90 -15.02
CA PRO A 174 15.60 10.91 -15.59
C PRO A 174 14.21 10.87 -14.90
N PRO A 175 13.49 11.99 -14.81
CA PRO A 175 12.11 11.99 -14.42
C PRO A 175 11.26 11.27 -15.47
N PHE A 176 10.19 10.59 -15.03
CA PHE A 176 9.17 10.10 -15.97
C PHE A 176 8.47 11.28 -16.68
N PRO A 177 7.88 11.03 -17.87
CA PRO A 177 7.11 12.06 -18.58
C PRO A 177 6.00 12.66 -17.70
N GLY A 178 5.80 13.98 -17.78
CA GLY A 178 4.78 14.69 -17.03
C GLY A 178 5.10 14.99 -15.56
N VAL A 179 6.17 14.46 -14.98
CA VAL A 179 6.53 14.65 -13.57
C VAL A 179 6.76 16.11 -13.22
N SER A 180 7.63 16.80 -13.97
CA SER A 180 7.97 18.19 -13.68
C SER A 180 6.76 19.12 -13.83
N GLU A 181 5.95 18.91 -14.86
CA GLU A 181 4.73 19.65 -15.15
C GLU A 181 3.69 19.45 -14.04
N THR A 182 3.46 18.21 -13.66
CA THR A 182 2.49 17.85 -12.61
C THR A 182 2.89 18.44 -11.26
N ILE A 183 4.15 18.31 -10.85
CA ILE A 183 4.62 18.86 -9.57
C ILE A 183 4.47 20.39 -9.55
N LYS A 184 4.86 21.08 -10.63
CA LYS A 184 4.68 22.53 -10.76
C LYS A 184 3.20 22.93 -10.76
N ALA A 185 2.33 22.17 -11.41
CA ALA A 185 0.90 22.43 -11.42
C ALA A 185 0.26 22.25 -10.05
N LEU A 186 0.70 21.26 -9.25
CA LEU A 186 0.25 21.05 -7.88
C LEU A 186 0.65 22.22 -6.98
N THR A 187 1.93 22.60 -7.00
CA THR A 187 2.43 23.70 -6.17
C THR A 187 1.85 25.05 -6.57
N ALA A 188 1.57 25.30 -7.86
CA ALA A 188 0.86 26.48 -8.33
C ALA A 188 -0.59 26.57 -7.80
N LYS A 189 -1.18 25.43 -7.41
CA LYS A 189 -2.51 25.35 -6.75
C LYS A 189 -2.41 25.37 -5.23
N ASN A 190 -1.26 25.70 -4.66
CA ASN A 190 -0.98 25.66 -3.22
C ASN A 190 -1.18 24.25 -2.60
N ILE A 191 -0.94 23.19 -3.37
CA ILE A 191 -0.91 21.83 -2.89
C ILE A 191 0.54 21.50 -2.52
N HIS A 192 0.77 21.07 -1.28
CA HIS A 192 2.08 20.65 -0.83
C HIS A 192 2.50 19.36 -1.53
N VAL A 193 3.78 19.24 -1.86
CA VAL A 193 4.36 18.04 -2.48
C VAL A 193 5.51 17.54 -1.62
N SER A 194 5.48 16.25 -1.32
CA SER A 194 6.49 15.56 -0.52
C SER A 194 6.85 14.23 -1.18
N ILE A 195 7.97 13.63 -0.74
CA ILE A 195 8.38 12.28 -1.12
C ILE A 195 8.47 11.42 0.14
N ALA A 196 7.98 10.18 0.03
CA ALA A 196 8.25 9.11 0.97
C ALA A 196 8.80 7.90 0.20
N SER A 197 10.03 7.44 0.51
CA SER A 197 10.70 6.37 -0.24
C SER A 197 11.54 5.48 0.67
N ASN A 198 11.76 4.22 0.23
CA ASN A 198 12.72 3.30 0.88
C ASN A 198 14.18 3.57 0.49
N ARG A 199 14.43 4.64 -0.26
CA ARG A 199 15.76 5.18 -0.57
C ARG A 199 16.28 6.05 0.59
N SER A 200 17.60 6.16 0.77
CA SER A 200 18.19 7.06 1.78
C SER A 200 17.87 8.52 1.48
N HIS A 201 17.73 9.32 2.55
CA HIS A 201 17.45 10.76 2.46
C HIS A 201 18.47 11.50 1.59
N HIS A 202 19.77 11.22 1.80
CA HIS A 202 20.83 11.85 1.03
C HIS A 202 20.69 11.59 -0.49
N SER A 203 20.39 10.35 -0.86
CA SER A 203 20.18 9.98 -2.26
C SER A 203 18.96 10.68 -2.86
N LEU A 204 17.83 10.74 -2.12
CA LEU A 204 16.62 11.46 -2.55
C LEU A 204 16.91 12.93 -2.79
N HIS A 205 17.56 13.60 -1.83
CA HIS A 205 17.90 15.02 -1.92
C HIS A 205 18.75 15.32 -3.17
N THR A 206 19.76 14.47 -3.47
CA THR A 206 20.59 14.61 -4.65
C THR A 206 19.78 14.49 -5.93
N LEU A 207 18.96 13.45 -6.05
CA LEU A 207 18.17 13.19 -7.26
C LEU A 207 17.07 14.24 -7.49
N VAL A 208 16.39 14.71 -6.44
CA VAL A 208 15.40 15.80 -6.53
C VAL A 208 16.06 17.11 -7.01
N LYS A 209 17.29 17.37 -6.54
CA LYS A 209 18.08 18.53 -6.99
C LYS A 209 18.50 18.38 -8.46
N ASP A 210 18.96 17.22 -8.89
CA ASP A 210 19.34 16.94 -10.28
C ASP A 210 18.15 17.10 -11.23
N MET A 211 16.95 16.74 -10.80
CA MET A 211 15.69 16.94 -11.51
C MET A 211 15.19 18.40 -11.48
N LYS A 212 15.85 19.29 -10.73
CA LYS A 212 15.45 20.70 -10.52
C LYS A 212 14.05 20.82 -9.91
N LEU A 213 13.70 19.92 -8.99
CA LEU A 213 12.40 19.90 -8.29
C LEU A 213 12.50 20.33 -6.82
N ASN A 214 13.69 20.68 -6.33
CA ASN A 214 13.96 21.06 -4.95
C ASN A 214 13.22 22.32 -4.46
N GLU A 215 12.77 23.19 -5.37
CA GLU A 215 11.95 24.37 -5.04
C GLU A 215 10.46 24.00 -4.83
N HIS A 216 10.05 22.86 -5.35
CA HIS A 216 8.65 22.40 -5.30
C HIS A 216 8.42 21.28 -4.27
N ILE A 217 9.44 20.46 -4.03
CA ILE A 217 9.39 19.35 -3.08
C ILE A 217 10.22 19.76 -1.86
N THR A 218 9.55 20.20 -0.82
CA THR A 218 10.18 20.81 0.36
C THR A 218 10.38 19.88 1.54
N PHE A 219 9.79 18.69 1.50
CA PHE A 219 9.91 17.67 2.55
C PHE A 219 10.12 16.28 1.96
N LEU A 220 11.16 15.59 2.44
CA LEU A 220 11.55 14.27 1.99
C LEU A 220 11.61 13.35 3.20
N VAL A 221 11.09 12.13 3.05
CA VAL A 221 11.22 11.06 4.04
C VAL A 221 11.88 9.87 3.36
N GLY A 222 13.12 9.62 3.73
CA GLY A 222 13.91 8.49 3.28
C GLY A 222 13.87 7.32 4.26
N ALA A 223 14.52 6.21 3.90
CA ALA A 223 14.61 5.01 4.72
C ALA A 223 15.31 5.22 6.06
N ASP A 224 16.21 6.19 6.13
CA ASP A 224 17.02 6.57 7.29
C ASP A 224 16.34 7.63 8.17
N ASP A 225 15.22 8.19 7.73
CA ASP A 225 14.42 9.13 8.52
C ASP A 225 13.39 8.43 9.41
N VAL A 226 13.17 7.13 9.24
CA VAL A 226 12.11 6.35 9.93
C VAL A 226 12.65 5.06 10.54
N VAL A 227 12.00 4.62 11.61
CA VAL A 227 12.28 3.30 12.19
C VAL A 227 11.55 2.21 11.40
N ARG A 228 10.31 2.46 11.05
CA ARG A 228 9.47 1.53 10.28
C ARG A 228 9.26 2.08 8.86
N ARG A 229 9.85 1.37 7.91
CA ARG A 229 9.81 1.71 6.47
C ARG A 229 8.48 1.27 5.84
N LYS A 230 8.23 1.65 4.57
CA LYS A 230 7.10 1.15 3.79
C LYS A 230 7.04 -0.39 3.87
N PRO A 231 5.87 -0.99 4.09
CA PRO A 231 4.51 -0.43 4.04
C PRO A 231 3.96 0.04 5.40
N ASP A 232 4.79 0.41 6.37
CA ASP A 232 4.35 1.04 7.62
C ASP A 232 3.90 2.48 7.37
N THR A 233 3.09 3.03 8.26
CA THR A 233 2.52 4.38 8.14
C THR A 233 3.47 5.49 8.56
N GLU A 234 4.56 5.18 9.24
CA GLU A 234 5.46 6.17 9.84
C GLU A 234 5.95 7.25 8.86
N PRO A 235 6.34 6.92 7.58
CA PRO A 235 6.72 7.96 6.61
C PRO A 235 5.60 8.97 6.32
N ILE A 236 4.35 8.49 6.25
CA ILE A 236 3.18 9.36 6.03
C ILE A 236 2.89 10.17 7.28
N GLU A 237 2.89 9.56 8.46
CA GLU A 237 2.61 10.23 9.74
C GLU A 237 3.56 11.41 9.97
N LYS A 238 4.87 11.25 9.73
CA LYS A 238 5.85 12.33 9.78
C LYS A 238 5.55 13.44 8.76
N THR A 239 5.13 13.09 7.57
CA THR A 239 4.79 14.06 6.53
C THR A 239 3.52 14.83 6.89
N LEU A 240 2.48 14.15 7.40
CA LEU A 240 1.25 14.77 7.85
C LEU A 240 1.49 15.72 9.03
N GLU A 241 2.35 15.33 9.98
CA GLU A 241 2.75 16.17 11.12
C GLU A 241 3.49 17.41 10.63
N HIS A 242 4.43 17.28 9.69
CA HIS A 242 5.20 18.41 9.15
C HIS A 242 4.30 19.47 8.50
N PHE A 243 3.35 19.05 7.66
CA PHE A 243 2.48 19.96 6.91
C PHE A 243 1.19 20.33 7.66
N GLN A 244 0.90 19.70 8.79
CA GLN A 244 -0.35 19.87 9.56
C GLN A 244 -1.60 19.63 8.71
N VAL A 245 -1.56 18.61 7.84
CA VAL A 245 -2.63 18.21 6.92
C VAL A 245 -3.28 16.92 7.39
N ALA A 246 -4.59 16.82 7.29
CA ALA A 246 -5.31 15.62 7.68
C ALA A 246 -5.15 14.47 6.64
N PRO A 247 -5.20 13.20 7.07
CA PRO A 247 -5.07 12.06 6.15
C PRO A 247 -6.04 12.10 4.97
N HIS A 248 -7.30 12.48 5.20
CA HIS A 248 -8.33 12.54 4.14
C HIS A 248 -8.15 13.73 3.16
N GLU A 249 -7.24 14.65 3.44
CA GLU A 249 -6.82 15.74 2.55
C GLU A 249 -5.49 15.44 1.85
N THR A 250 -5.01 14.19 1.98
CA THR A 250 -3.71 13.75 1.46
C THR A 250 -3.90 12.63 0.45
N LEU A 251 -3.14 12.70 -0.64
CA LEU A 251 -3.04 11.68 -1.68
C LEU A 251 -1.63 11.06 -1.67
N VAL A 252 -1.54 9.76 -1.56
CA VAL A 252 -0.31 8.99 -1.78
C VAL A 252 -0.30 8.46 -3.20
N VAL A 253 0.81 8.68 -3.91
CA VAL A 253 1.02 8.24 -5.29
C VAL A 253 2.25 7.35 -5.33
N GLY A 254 2.12 6.13 -5.85
CA GLY A 254 3.22 5.19 -5.95
C GLY A 254 2.95 4.08 -6.95
N ASP A 255 3.99 3.35 -7.33
CA ASP A 255 3.95 2.32 -8.35
C ASP A 255 3.91 0.89 -7.78
N THR A 256 4.09 0.73 -6.45
CA THR A 256 4.10 -0.58 -5.80
C THR A 256 2.94 -0.78 -4.83
N GLU A 257 2.68 -2.06 -4.49
CA GLU A 257 1.70 -2.41 -3.46
C GLU A 257 2.06 -1.81 -2.08
N PHE A 258 3.34 -1.59 -1.80
CA PHE A 258 3.83 -1.02 -0.53
C PHE A 258 3.32 0.41 -0.32
N ASP A 259 3.29 1.21 -1.37
CA ASP A 259 2.79 2.59 -1.34
C ASP A 259 1.30 2.64 -1.06
N ILE A 260 0.56 1.77 -1.76
CA ILE A 260 -0.89 1.68 -1.64
C ILE A 260 -1.30 1.18 -0.25
N ILE A 261 -0.60 0.16 0.26
CA ILE A 261 -0.85 -0.39 1.60
C ILE A 261 -0.54 0.67 2.67
N MET A 262 0.61 1.35 2.56
CA MET A 262 1.01 2.44 3.46
C MET A 262 -0.05 3.56 3.49
N GLY A 263 -0.43 4.08 2.32
CA GLY A 263 -1.43 5.15 2.22
C GLY A 263 -2.79 4.75 2.80
N ARG A 264 -3.28 3.56 2.46
CA ARG A 264 -4.55 3.05 3.00
C ARG A 264 -4.53 2.85 4.51
N ARG A 265 -3.42 2.36 5.06
CA ARG A 265 -3.26 2.18 6.51
C ARG A 265 -3.26 3.51 7.25
N ALA A 266 -2.63 4.53 6.67
CA ALA A 266 -2.61 5.89 7.20
C ALA A 266 -3.95 6.64 7.02
N GLY A 267 -4.90 6.09 6.27
CA GLY A 267 -6.21 6.70 6.03
C GLY A 267 -6.19 7.82 4.97
N THR A 268 -5.16 7.87 4.15
CA THR A 268 -5.04 8.79 3.01
C THR A 268 -5.73 8.25 1.77
N HIS A 269 -5.94 9.10 0.76
CA HIS A 269 -6.27 8.65 -0.59
C HIS A 269 -5.06 8.01 -1.25
N THR A 270 -5.29 7.12 -2.21
CA THR A 270 -4.21 6.40 -2.91
C THR A 270 -4.43 6.38 -4.41
N CYS A 271 -3.33 6.60 -5.15
CA CYS A 271 -3.26 6.48 -6.59
C CYS A 271 -2.06 5.64 -7.00
N GLY A 272 -2.31 4.52 -7.68
CA GLY A 272 -1.27 3.73 -8.30
C GLY A 272 -0.85 4.32 -9.65
N VAL A 273 0.43 4.22 -10.00
CA VAL A 273 0.93 4.49 -11.35
C VAL A 273 1.37 3.17 -11.99
N SER A 274 0.93 2.88 -13.22
CA SER A 274 1.14 1.58 -13.88
C SER A 274 2.38 1.53 -14.77
N TYR A 275 3.13 2.63 -14.87
CA TYR A 275 4.33 2.72 -15.68
C TYR A 275 5.63 2.41 -14.92
N GLY A 276 5.54 2.17 -13.60
CA GLY A 276 6.67 1.88 -12.72
C GLY A 276 7.06 0.41 -12.65
N ASN A 277 7.53 -0.02 -11.48
CA ASN A 277 8.06 -1.38 -11.25
C ASN A 277 6.97 -2.40 -10.90
N GLY A 278 5.89 -1.96 -10.23
CA GLY A 278 4.75 -2.81 -9.87
C GLY A 278 3.77 -3.01 -11.04
N THR A 279 2.96 -4.03 -10.93
CA THR A 279 1.92 -4.33 -11.93
C THR A 279 0.58 -3.71 -11.55
N ARG A 280 -0.24 -3.39 -12.55
CA ARG A 280 -1.62 -2.92 -12.33
C ARG A 280 -2.41 -3.89 -11.43
N GLU A 281 -2.21 -5.20 -11.62
CA GLU A 281 -2.90 -6.23 -10.82
C GLU A 281 -2.51 -6.19 -9.34
N GLU A 282 -1.24 -5.94 -9.01
CA GLU A 282 -0.76 -5.75 -7.65
C GLU A 282 -1.33 -4.49 -7.00
N LEU A 283 -1.36 -3.38 -7.74
CA LEU A 283 -1.96 -2.13 -7.29
C LEU A 283 -3.47 -2.28 -7.02
N GLU A 284 -4.20 -2.99 -7.89
CA GLU A 284 -5.63 -3.29 -7.69
C GLU A 284 -5.85 -4.19 -6.47
N LYS A 285 -5.02 -5.22 -6.28
CA LYS A 285 -5.08 -6.11 -5.10
C LYS A 285 -4.77 -5.38 -3.81
N ALA A 286 -3.80 -4.46 -3.83
CA ALA A 286 -3.47 -3.60 -2.70
C ALA A 286 -4.62 -2.63 -2.38
N GLY A 287 -5.52 -2.38 -3.33
CA GLY A 287 -6.72 -1.58 -3.20
C GLY A 287 -6.48 -0.10 -3.46
N ALA A 288 -5.69 0.22 -4.48
CA ALA A 288 -5.57 1.59 -4.99
C ALA A 288 -6.95 2.16 -5.33
N GLU A 289 -7.24 3.39 -4.90
CA GLU A 289 -8.51 4.06 -5.23
C GLU A 289 -8.57 4.46 -6.70
N ARG A 290 -7.43 4.78 -7.28
CA ARG A 290 -7.24 5.07 -8.71
C ARG A 290 -5.94 4.45 -9.19
N ILE A 291 -5.87 4.18 -10.49
CA ILE A 291 -4.64 3.80 -11.18
C ILE A 291 -4.58 4.61 -12.47
N ILE A 292 -3.46 5.26 -12.69
CA ILE A 292 -3.19 6.07 -13.87
C ILE A 292 -2.01 5.51 -14.63
N ASP A 293 -1.99 5.73 -15.95
CA ASP A 293 -0.96 5.21 -16.84
C ASP A 293 0.09 6.28 -17.20
N SER A 294 -0.11 7.52 -16.79
CA SER A 294 0.84 8.61 -16.92
C SER A 294 0.51 9.73 -15.93
N LEU A 295 1.47 10.65 -15.70
CA LEU A 295 1.28 11.90 -14.95
C LEU A 295 0.94 13.08 -15.88
N GLU A 296 0.80 12.82 -17.18
CA GLU A 296 0.40 13.81 -18.17
C GLU A 296 -1.10 14.16 -18.08
#